data_1002137eb5b0ba85c47a7162b8dd5e2a
#
_entry.id   1002137eb5b0ba85c47a7162b8dd5e2a
#
_cell.length_a   1.000
_cell.length_b   1.000
_cell.length_c   1.000
_cell.angle_alpha   90.00
_cell.angle_beta   90.00
_cell.angle_gamma   90.00
#
_symmetry.space_group_name_H-M   'P 1'
#
loop_
_entity.id
_entity.type
_entity.pdbx_description
1 polymer ?
#
loop_
_entity_poly.entity_id
_entity_poly.type
_entity_poly.pdbx_seq_one_letter_code
_entity_poly.pdbx_strand_id
1 'polypeptide(L)'
;KDEDLAWEVIEGDHEINELYLDLEKDCIDLLALQQPVAGDLRFIAASFKIITDLERIGDLATNLGDYTLDAEHDVFPDVDVQEIGVAVVEMVEDAMEAYAAEDVEACYAIADRDDAVDAMCEDASEVVVRDLLERGDETTEAEVQQTMQDVYRLLLTIRDLERVGDHAVNIAARTLYMVENDDDLLY
;
A
#
# COMPACT_ATOMS: atom_id res chain seq x y z
N LYS A 1 -2.60 -19.88 -0.07
CA LYS A 1 -2.71 -19.47 1.32
C LYS A 1 -1.48 -19.94 2.09
N ASP A 2 -0.66 -19.04 2.59
CA ASP A 2 0.52 -19.31 3.42
C ASP A 2 0.30 -18.68 4.81
N GLU A 3 -0.13 -19.52 5.77
CA GLU A 3 -0.44 -19.05 7.12
C GLU A 3 0.83 -18.70 7.92
N ASP A 4 1.93 -19.41 7.67
CA ASP A 4 3.19 -19.15 8.37
C ASP A 4 3.74 -17.78 7.98
N LEU A 5 3.69 -17.43 6.68
CA LEU A 5 4.05 -16.11 6.19
C LEU A 5 3.10 -15.01 6.71
N ALA A 6 1.79 -15.29 6.77
CA ALA A 6 0.83 -14.33 7.31
C ALA A 6 1.14 -13.99 8.79
N TRP A 7 1.46 -14.99 9.60
CA TRP A 7 1.88 -14.75 10.98
C TRP A 7 3.20 -14.00 11.08
N GLU A 8 4.18 -14.30 10.22
CA GLU A 8 5.46 -13.58 10.18
C GLU A 8 5.25 -12.08 9.90
N VAL A 9 4.37 -11.74 8.95
CA VAL A 9 4.03 -10.34 8.63
C VAL A 9 3.34 -9.65 9.81
N ILE A 10 2.33 -10.30 10.42
CA ILE A 10 1.59 -9.72 11.55
C ILE A 10 2.51 -9.51 12.77
N GLU A 11 3.35 -10.49 13.08
CA GLU A 11 4.30 -10.38 14.20
C GLU A 11 5.44 -9.39 13.93
N GLY A 12 5.79 -9.17 12.65
CA GLY A 12 6.83 -8.23 12.22
C GLY A 12 6.44 -6.76 12.32
N ASP A 13 5.17 -6.42 12.42
CA ASP A 13 4.66 -5.05 12.46
C ASP A 13 5.29 -4.19 13.58
N HIS A 14 5.54 -4.79 14.74
CA HIS A 14 6.16 -4.06 15.84
C HIS A 14 7.57 -3.54 15.52
N GLU A 15 8.33 -4.22 14.65
CA GLU A 15 9.67 -3.77 14.23
C GLU A 15 9.56 -2.53 13.35
N ILE A 16 8.54 -2.48 12.46
CA ILE A 16 8.24 -1.32 11.61
C ILE A 16 7.85 -0.13 12.49
N ASN A 17 6.97 -0.35 13.47
CA ASN A 17 6.53 0.68 14.40
C ASN A 17 7.67 1.23 15.27
N GLU A 18 8.58 0.38 15.76
CA GLU A 18 9.77 0.82 16.49
C GLU A 18 10.69 1.67 15.60
N LEU A 19 10.96 1.23 14.36
CA LEU A 19 11.77 1.96 13.40
C LEU A 19 11.15 3.32 13.03
N TYR A 20 9.83 3.35 12.83
CA TYR A 20 9.08 4.58 12.58
C TYR A 20 9.30 5.60 13.71
N LEU A 21 9.13 5.18 14.97
CA LEU A 21 9.29 6.06 16.13
C LEU A 21 10.73 6.58 16.29
N ASP A 22 11.72 5.74 15.99
CA ASP A 22 13.14 6.12 16.05
C ASP A 22 13.45 7.16 14.95
N LEU A 23 13.02 6.94 13.72
CA LEU A 23 13.20 7.87 12.60
C LEU A 23 12.43 9.19 12.80
N GLU A 24 11.21 9.12 13.34
CA GLU A 24 10.43 10.31 13.72
C GLU A 24 11.21 11.18 14.72
N LYS A 25 11.77 10.57 15.74
CA LYS A 25 12.59 11.25 16.74
C LYS A 25 13.84 11.86 16.11
N ASP A 26 14.53 11.15 15.22
CA ASP A 26 15.70 11.66 14.53
C ASP A 26 15.36 12.89 13.68
N CYS A 27 14.23 12.90 12.96
CA CYS A 27 13.74 14.05 12.23
C CYS A 27 13.48 15.26 13.16
N ILE A 28 12.85 15.03 14.32
CA ILE A 28 12.59 16.07 15.31
C ILE A 28 13.91 16.63 15.89
N ASP A 29 14.85 15.76 16.21
CA ASP A 29 16.15 16.16 16.75
C ASP A 29 16.95 16.97 15.73
N LEU A 30 16.93 16.62 14.45
CA LEU A 30 17.53 17.39 13.37
C LEU A 30 16.92 18.80 13.26
N LEU A 31 15.59 18.92 13.33
CA LEU A 31 14.89 20.21 13.33
C LEU A 31 15.26 21.07 14.54
N ALA A 32 15.33 20.46 15.72
CA ALA A 32 15.56 21.18 16.98
C ALA A 32 17.02 21.61 17.18
N LEU A 33 17.99 20.79 16.76
CA LEU A 33 19.39 20.95 17.10
C LEU A 33 20.25 21.56 15.99
N GLN A 34 19.86 21.35 14.71
CA GLN A 34 20.71 21.74 13.57
C GLN A 34 20.32 23.08 12.92
N GLN A 35 19.16 23.66 13.28
CA GLN A 35 18.62 24.88 12.65
C GLN A 35 18.69 24.82 11.10
N PRO A 36 18.05 23.79 10.49
CA PRO A 36 18.20 23.52 9.07
C PRO A 36 17.75 24.70 8.20
N VAL A 37 18.44 24.94 7.11
CA VAL A 37 18.07 25.95 6.11
C VAL A 37 17.12 25.35 5.07
N ALA A 38 16.58 26.18 4.17
CA ALA A 38 15.45 25.84 3.30
C ALA A 38 15.49 24.45 2.64
N GLY A 39 16.62 24.03 2.07
CA GLY A 39 16.79 22.72 1.45
C GLY A 39 16.76 21.60 2.47
N ASP A 40 17.56 21.71 3.52
CA ASP A 40 17.60 20.71 4.61
C ASP A 40 16.25 20.58 5.30
N LEU A 41 15.53 21.71 5.48
CA LEU A 41 14.20 21.72 6.07
C LEU A 41 13.19 20.94 5.21
N ARG A 42 13.22 21.12 3.87
CA ARG A 42 12.35 20.35 2.97
C ARG A 42 12.68 18.86 3.00
N PHE A 43 13.96 18.53 2.99
CA PHE A 43 14.41 17.12 3.10
C PHE A 43 13.85 16.47 4.38
N ILE A 44 14.05 17.08 5.54
CA ILE A 44 13.57 16.53 6.82
C ILE A 44 12.04 16.46 6.84
N ALA A 45 11.33 17.47 6.33
CA ALA A 45 9.88 17.48 6.27
C ALA A 45 9.30 16.42 5.33
N ALA A 46 9.94 16.20 4.17
CA ALA A 46 9.57 15.13 3.25
C ALA A 46 9.82 13.76 3.88
N SER A 47 11.02 13.54 4.46
CA SER A 47 11.37 12.29 5.14
C SER A 47 10.36 11.94 6.24
N PHE A 48 9.96 12.93 7.05
CA PHE A 48 8.96 12.74 8.10
C PHE A 48 7.61 12.26 7.55
N LYS A 49 7.21 12.73 6.36
CA LYS A 49 6.00 12.27 5.69
C LYS A 49 6.16 10.87 5.10
N ILE A 50 7.31 10.61 4.46
CA ILE A 50 7.63 9.33 3.84
C ILE A 50 7.64 8.20 4.87
N ILE A 51 8.27 8.39 6.04
CA ILE A 51 8.25 7.35 7.09
C ILE A 51 6.82 7.06 7.59
N THR A 52 5.93 8.05 7.56
CA THR A 52 4.52 7.84 7.90
C THR A 52 3.79 7.03 6.81
N ASP A 53 4.09 7.27 5.53
CA ASP A 53 3.53 6.48 4.44
C ASP A 53 4.05 5.03 4.47
N LEU A 54 5.32 4.81 4.84
CA LEU A 54 5.90 3.46 5.00
C LEU A 54 5.28 2.70 6.19
N GLU A 55 5.03 3.34 7.32
CA GLU A 55 4.33 2.74 8.45
C GLU A 55 2.91 2.31 8.05
N ARG A 56 2.19 3.14 7.31
CA ARG A 56 0.85 2.80 6.80
C ARG A 56 0.87 1.63 5.82
N ILE A 57 1.90 1.50 5.00
CA ILE A 57 2.10 0.32 4.15
C ILE A 57 2.28 -0.94 5.02
N GLY A 58 3.03 -0.85 6.12
CA GLY A 58 3.15 -1.92 7.11
C GLY A 58 1.81 -2.32 7.71
N ASP A 59 1.00 -1.35 8.15
CA ASP A 59 -0.37 -1.58 8.64
C ASP A 59 -1.24 -2.31 7.60
N LEU A 60 -1.14 -1.91 6.33
CA LEU A 60 -1.88 -2.56 5.24
C LEU A 60 -1.40 -4.00 5.01
N ALA A 61 -0.09 -4.26 5.07
CA ALA A 61 0.45 -5.61 4.98
C ALA A 61 -0.06 -6.51 6.12
N THR A 62 -0.17 -5.98 7.34
CA THR A 62 -0.76 -6.67 8.49
C THR A 62 -2.23 -7.04 8.23
N ASN A 63 -3.02 -6.12 7.67
CA ASN A 63 -4.41 -6.41 7.28
C ASN A 63 -4.48 -7.55 6.26
N LEU A 64 -3.59 -7.58 5.25
CA LEU A 64 -3.54 -8.66 4.26
C LEU A 64 -3.18 -10.00 4.90
N GLY A 65 -2.33 -10.00 5.92
CA GLY A 65 -2.02 -11.15 6.77
C GLY A 65 -3.30 -11.66 7.47
N ASP A 66 -4.03 -10.79 8.13
CA ASP A 66 -5.29 -11.13 8.82
C ASP A 66 -6.34 -11.70 7.84
N TYR A 67 -6.52 -11.07 6.66
CA TYR A 67 -7.45 -11.58 5.64
C TYR A 67 -7.03 -12.97 5.14
N THR A 68 -5.71 -13.22 5.06
CA THR A 68 -5.18 -14.54 4.67
C THR A 68 -5.50 -15.59 5.73
N LEU A 69 -5.34 -15.29 7.01
CA LEU A 69 -5.66 -16.21 8.11
C LEU A 69 -7.16 -16.53 8.17
N ASP A 70 -8.00 -15.53 7.98
CA ASP A 70 -9.45 -15.65 8.03
C ASP A 70 -10.07 -16.34 6.80
N ALA A 71 -9.34 -16.45 5.68
CA ALA A 71 -9.84 -17.06 4.47
C ALA A 71 -9.97 -18.59 4.63
N GLU A 72 -11.18 -19.13 4.49
CA GLU A 72 -11.41 -20.59 4.55
C GLU A 72 -11.22 -21.26 3.18
N HIS A 73 -11.56 -20.58 2.10
CA HIS A 73 -11.53 -21.11 0.74
C HIS A 73 -11.05 -20.07 -0.27
N ASP A 74 -10.42 -20.55 -1.34
CA ASP A 74 -10.18 -19.75 -2.54
C ASP A 74 -11.45 -19.79 -3.42
N VAL A 75 -12.29 -18.77 -3.26
CA VAL A 75 -13.65 -18.75 -3.86
C VAL A 75 -13.65 -18.09 -5.23
N PHE A 76 -12.62 -17.31 -5.55
CA PHE A 76 -12.52 -16.49 -6.78
C PHE A 76 -11.19 -16.70 -7.49
N PRO A 77 -10.95 -17.89 -8.10
CA PRO A 77 -9.67 -18.20 -8.74
C PRO A 77 -9.37 -17.34 -9.98
N ASP A 78 -10.37 -16.66 -10.53
CA ASP A 78 -10.21 -15.78 -11.69
C ASP A 78 -9.73 -14.36 -11.33
N VAL A 79 -9.58 -14.05 -10.02
CA VAL A 79 -9.08 -12.77 -9.52
C VAL A 79 -7.63 -12.91 -9.11
N ASP A 80 -6.71 -12.36 -9.91
CA ASP A 80 -5.27 -12.41 -9.63
C ASP A 80 -4.81 -11.25 -8.76
N VAL A 81 -5.08 -11.36 -7.45
CA VAL A 81 -4.58 -10.37 -6.46
C VAL A 81 -3.05 -10.37 -6.35
N GLN A 82 -2.37 -11.44 -6.79
CA GLN A 82 -0.92 -11.51 -6.75
C GLN A 82 -0.29 -10.59 -7.80
N GLU A 83 -0.90 -10.47 -8.98
CA GLU A 83 -0.45 -9.54 -10.01
C GLU A 83 -0.52 -8.09 -9.51
N ILE A 84 -1.63 -7.71 -8.87
CA ILE A 84 -1.77 -6.40 -8.23
C ILE A 84 -0.72 -6.22 -7.13
N GLY A 85 -0.55 -7.22 -6.27
CA GLY A 85 0.44 -7.20 -5.19
C GLY A 85 1.87 -6.98 -5.68
N VAL A 86 2.28 -7.66 -6.75
CA VAL A 86 3.60 -7.47 -7.38
C VAL A 86 3.74 -6.03 -7.91
N ALA A 87 2.71 -5.52 -8.60
CA ALA A 87 2.75 -4.19 -9.18
C ALA A 87 2.92 -3.09 -8.12
N VAL A 88 2.19 -3.18 -6.99
CA VAL A 88 2.29 -2.17 -5.92
C VAL A 88 3.60 -2.28 -5.13
N VAL A 89 4.14 -3.49 -4.93
CA VAL A 89 5.47 -3.67 -4.30
C VAL A 89 6.56 -3.03 -5.15
N GLU A 90 6.56 -3.26 -6.47
CA GLU A 90 7.48 -2.61 -7.39
C GLU A 90 7.35 -1.07 -7.35
N MET A 91 6.12 -0.52 -7.24
CA MET A 91 5.91 0.92 -7.10
C MET A 91 6.53 1.47 -5.81
N VAL A 92 6.42 0.75 -4.70
CA VAL A 92 7.03 1.15 -3.41
C VAL A 92 8.56 1.12 -3.51
N GLU A 93 9.13 0.06 -4.09
CA GLU A 93 10.57 -0.07 -4.30
C GLU A 93 11.11 1.07 -5.17
N ASP A 94 10.47 1.32 -6.33
CA ASP A 94 10.83 2.41 -7.24
C ASP A 94 10.70 3.79 -6.54
N ALA A 95 9.68 4.00 -5.71
CA ALA A 95 9.49 5.25 -4.98
C ALA A 95 10.61 5.48 -3.94
N MET A 96 11.05 4.44 -3.26
CA MET A 96 12.16 4.53 -2.32
C MET A 96 13.51 4.70 -3.03
N GLU A 97 13.70 4.08 -4.20
CA GLU A 97 14.89 4.32 -5.04
C GLU A 97 14.91 5.77 -5.57
N ALA A 98 13.76 6.28 -6.04
CA ALA A 98 13.64 7.67 -6.48
C ALA A 98 13.95 8.66 -5.34
N TYR A 99 13.48 8.40 -4.13
CA TYR A 99 13.79 9.19 -2.95
C TYR A 99 15.28 9.18 -2.62
N ALA A 100 15.91 8.01 -2.63
CA ALA A 100 17.34 7.86 -2.33
C ALA A 100 18.25 8.49 -3.39
N ALA A 101 17.82 8.47 -4.65
CA ALA A 101 18.56 9.03 -5.80
C ALA A 101 18.19 10.49 -6.11
N GLU A 102 17.18 11.06 -5.46
CA GLU A 102 16.61 12.37 -5.80
C GLU A 102 16.13 12.45 -7.27
N ASP A 103 15.56 11.33 -7.78
CA ASP A 103 15.20 11.17 -9.19
C ASP A 103 13.76 11.66 -9.47
N VAL A 104 13.66 12.85 -10.03
CA VAL A 104 12.41 13.52 -10.39
C VAL A 104 11.67 12.79 -11.52
N GLU A 105 12.39 12.27 -12.52
CA GLU A 105 11.75 11.58 -13.66
C GLU A 105 11.09 10.28 -13.19
N ALA A 106 11.73 9.56 -12.28
CA ALA A 106 11.17 8.37 -11.65
C ALA A 106 9.89 8.70 -10.86
N CYS A 107 9.80 9.85 -10.18
CA CYS A 107 8.60 10.25 -9.45
C CYS A 107 7.36 10.37 -10.37
N TYR A 108 7.52 10.97 -11.55
CA TYR A 108 6.42 11.05 -12.52
C TYR A 108 6.05 9.68 -13.10
N ALA A 109 7.05 8.83 -13.37
CA ALA A 109 6.79 7.47 -13.88
C ALA A 109 6.02 6.60 -12.88
N ILE A 110 6.23 6.79 -11.58
CA ILE A 110 5.48 6.10 -10.52
C ILE A 110 4.02 6.59 -10.51
N ALA A 111 3.79 7.90 -10.59
CA ALA A 111 2.44 8.45 -10.65
C ALA A 111 1.67 7.97 -11.90
N ASP A 112 2.33 7.89 -13.06
CA ASP A 112 1.71 7.35 -14.28
C ASP A 112 1.35 5.84 -14.16
N ARG A 113 2.06 5.07 -13.30
CA ARG A 113 1.75 3.64 -13.06
C ARG A 113 0.52 3.44 -12.18
N ASP A 114 0.18 4.39 -11.37
CA ASP A 114 -0.96 4.33 -10.45
C ASP A 114 -2.28 4.12 -11.21
N ASP A 115 -2.49 4.84 -12.31
CA ASP A 115 -3.66 4.66 -13.18
C ASP A 115 -3.83 3.21 -13.66
N ALA A 116 -2.71 2.50 -13.88
CA ALA A 116 -2.76 1.10 -14.32
C ALA A 116 -3.10 0.16 -13.14
N VAL A 117 -2.62 0.44 -11.95
CA VAL A 117 -2.95 -0.32 -10.74
C VAL A 117 -4.42 -0.13 -10.38
N ASP A 118 -4.92 1.11 -10.43
CA ASP A 118 -6.32 1.43 -10.22
C ASP A 118 -7.24 0.66 -11.18
N ALA A 119 -6.87 0.63 -12.47
CA ALA A 119 -7.61 -0.15 -13.46
C ALA A 119 -7.60 -1.66 -13.15
N MET A 120 -6.47 -2.22 -12.69
CA MET A 120 -6.39 -3.63 -12.26
C MET A 120 -7.31 -3.90 -11.06
N CYS A 121 -7.36 -2.99 -10.09
CA CYS A 121 -8.21 -3.09 -8.90
C CYS A 121 -9.71 -3.00 -9.25
N GLU A 122 -10.07 -2.09 -10.17
CA GLU A 122 -11.44 -1.95 -10.68
C GLU A 122 -11.88 -3.21 -11.43
N ASP A 123 -11.06 -3.71 -12.36
CA ASP A 123 -11.33 -4.93 -13.13
C ASP A 123 -11.49 -6.15 -12.20
N ALA A 124 -10.59 -6.31 -11.21
CA ALA A 124 -10.66 -7.36 -10.21
C ALA A 124 -11.96 -7.30 -9.40
N SER A 125 -12.36 -6.11 -8.98
CA SER A 125 -13.60 -5.88 -8.23
C SER A 125 -14.85 -6.18 -9.08
N GLU A 126 -14.83 -5.83 -10.37
CA GLU A 126 -15.92 -6.18 -11.30
C GLU A 126 -16.08 -7.70 -11.49
N VAL A 127 -14.96 -8.44 -11.59
CA VAL A 127 -14.98 -9.91 -11.68
C VAL A 127 -15.63 -10.52 -10.46
N VAL A 128 -15.28 -10.07 -9.25
CA VAL A 128 -15.88 -10.52 -7.98
C VAL A 128 -17.40 -10.30 -7.97
N VAL A 129 -17.85 -9.09 -8.34
CA VAL A 129 -19.27 -8.75 -8.35
C VAL A 129 -20.02 -9.56 -9.40
N ARG A 130 -19.45 -9.74 -10.58
CA ARG A 130 -20.05 -10.52 -11.67
C ARG A 130 -20.23 -11.98 -11.28
N ASP A 131 -19.19 -12.61 -10.74
CA ASP A 131 -19.24 -14.01 -10.29
C ASP A 131 -20.30 -14.20 -9.19
N LEU A 132 -20.39 -13.24 -8.25
CA LEU A 132 -21.44 -13.27 -7.23
C LEU A 132 -22.86 -13.24 -7.81
N LEU A 133 -23.08 -12.45 -8.87
CA LEU A 133 -24.39 -12.34 -9.54
C LEU A 133 -24.72 -13.59 -10.38
N GLU A 134 -23.72 -14.30 -10.89
CA GLU A 134 -23.89 -15.51 -11.70
C GLU A 134 -24.13 -16.76 -10.85
N ARG A 135 -23.76 -16.75 -9.55
CA ARG A 135 -24.06 -17.82 -8.58
C ARG A 135 -25.56 -17.81 -8.31
N GLY A 136 -26.28 -18.78 -8.86
CA GLY A 136 -27.75 -18.82 -8.84
C GLY A 136 -28.35 -19.23 -7.48
N ASP A 137 -29.69 -19.29 -7.44
CA ASP A 137 -30.58 -19.43 -6.27
C ASP A 137 -30.53 -20.76 -5.49
N GLU A 138 -29.65 -21.70 -5.81
CA GLU A 138 -29.66 -23.05 -5.20
C GLU A 138 -28.69 -23.21 -4.01
N THR A 139 -28.48 -22.13 -3.23
CA THR A 139 -27.56 -22.14 -2.07
C THR A 139 -28.31 -22.06 -0.74
N THR A 140 -27.80 -22.75 0.28
CA THR A 140 -28.31 -22.65 1.65
C THR A 140 -27.94 -21.28 2.25
N GLU A 141 -28.70 -20.83 3.26
CA GLU A 141 -28.44 -19.57 3.96
C GLU A 141 -26.99 -19.51 4.52
N ALA A 142 -26.45 -20.66 4.98
CA ALA A 142 -25.08 -20.74 5.47
C ALA A 142 -24.04 -20.55 4.36
N GLU A 143 -24.25 -21.13 3.18
CA GLU A 143 -23.36 -20.96 2.01
C GLU A 143 -23.41 -19.53 1.50
N VAL A 144 -24.58 -18.89 1.49
CA VAL A 144 -24.70 -17.47 1.14
C VAL A 144 -23.91 -16.60 2.12
N GLN A 145 -24.02 -16.84 3.42
CA GLN A 145 -23.28 -16.08 4.43
C GLN A 145 -21.77 -16.26 4.28
N GLN A 146 -21.31 -17.48 4.03
CA GLN A 146 -19.89 -17.77 3.79
C GLN A 146 -19.38 -17.03 2.54
N THR A 147 -20.08 -17.16 1.41
CA THR A 147 -19.72 -16.47 0.16
C THR A 147 -19.65 -14.95 0.37
N MET A 148 -20.60 -14.36 1.11
CA MET A 148 -20.57 -12.92 1.40
C MET A 148 -19.34 -12.52 2.23
N GLN A 149 -18.88 -13.36 3.16
CA GLN A 149 -17.66 -13.10 3.92
C GLN A 149 -16.41 -13.18 3.04
N ASP A 150 -16.34 -14.16 2.14
CA ASP A 150 -15.22 -14.32 1.21
C ASP A 150 -15.15 -13.17 0.21
N VAL A 151 -16.31 -12.74 -0.36
CA VAL A 151 -16.42 -11.54 -1.18
C VAL A 151 -15.92 -10.30 -0.44
N TYR A 152 -16.39 -10.10 0.78
CA TYR A 152 -16.02 -8.94 1.58
C TYR A 152 -14.50 -8.88 1.82
N ARG A 153 -13.89 -10.01 2.21
CA ARG A 153 -12.43 -10.09 2.41
C ARG A 153 -11.65 -9.82 1.14
N LEU A 154 -12.07 -10.38 0.01
CA LEU A 154 -11.39 -10.16 -1.27
C LEU A 154 -11.46 -8.69 -1.71
N LEU A 155 -12.63 -8.05 -1.57
CA LEU A 155 -12.75 -6.62 -1.88
C LEU A 155 -11.92 -5.75 -0.92
N LEU A 156 -11.78 -6.14 0.35
CA LEU A 156 -10.86 -5.47 1.27
C LEU A 156 -9.40 -5.67 0.86
N THR A 157 -9.02 -6.85 0.42
CA THR A 157 -7.67 -7.14 -0.09
C THR A 157 -7.34 -6.25 -1.29
N ILE A 158 -8.22 -6.18 -2.28
CA ILE A 158 -8.04 -5.34 -3.48
C ILE A 158 -7.90 -3.87 -3.08
N ARG A 159 -8.80 -3.36 -2.23
CA ARG A 159 -8.74 -1.98 -1.73
C ARG A 159 -7.44 -1.68 -0.97
N ASP A 160 -6.98 -2.59 -0.13
CA ASP A 160 -5.78 -2.35 0.66
C ASP A 160 -4.52 -2.42 -0.20
N LEU A 161 -4.51 -3.23 -1.29
CA LEU A 161 -3.46 -3.19 -2.32
C LEU A 161 -3.46 -1.86 -3.10
N GLU A 162 -4.63 -1.35 -3.53
CA GLU A 162 -4.77 -0.03 -4.16
C GLU A 162 -4.16 1.06 -3.25
N ARG A 163 -4.48 1.04 -1.95
CA ARG A 163 -3.92 1.99 -0.99
C ARG A 163 -2.39 1.89 -0.81
N VAL A 164 -1.80 0.73 -1.03
CA VAL A 164 -0.32 0.60 -1.08
C VAL A 164 0.23 1.39 -2.27
N GLY A 165 -0.41 1.31 -3.44
CA GLY A 165 -0.09 2.13 -4.63
C GLY A 165 -0.19 3.63 -4.32
N ASP A 166 -1.31 4.08 -3.74
CA ASP A 166 -1.50 5.46 -3.28
C ASP A 166 -0.34 5.97 -2.40
N HIS A 167 0.11 5.13 -1.45
CA HIS A 167 1.24 5.49 -0.59
C HIS A 167 2.57 5.57 -1.35
N ALA A 168 2.79 4.73 -2.36
CA ALA A 168 3.96 4.83 -3.23
C ALA A 168 3.97 6.16 -4.03
N VAL A 169 2.81 6.58 -4.56
CA VAL A 169 2.65 7.89 -5.20
C VAL A 169 2.89 9.03 -4.21
N ASN A 170 2.40 8.91 -2.97
CA ASN A 170 2.67 9.90 -1.93
C ASN A 170 4.18 10.04 -1.66
N ILE A 171 4.93 8.94 -1.59
CA ILE A 171 6.40 8.97 -1.44
C ILE A 171 7.04 9.69 -2.62
N ALA A 172 6.65 9.37 -3.86
CA ALA A 172 7.13 10.04 -5.06
C ALA A 172 6.81 11.55 -5.06
N ALA A 173 5.59 11.93 -4.70
CA ALA A 173 5.16 13.34 -4.57
C ALA A 173 5.97 14.10 -3.53
N ARG A 174 6.27 13.49 -2.38
CA ARG A 174 7.13 14.10 -1.35
C ARG A 174 8.57 14.24 -1.81
N THR A 175 9.07 13.28 -2.58
CA THR A 175 10.38 13.33 -3.20
C THR A 175 10.49 14.47 -4.21
N LEU A 176 9.53 14.62 -5.12
CA LEU A 176 9.47 15.71 -6.07
C LEU A 176 9.47 17.08 -5.36
N TYR A 177 8.62 17.24 -4.35
CA TYR A 177 8.57 18.46 -3.54
C TYR A 177 9.91 18.74 -2.82
N MET A 178 10.56 17.71 -2.32
CA MET A 178 11.87 17.83 -1.66
C MET A 178 12.92 18.37 -2.60
N VAL A 179 13.01 17.84 -3.81
CA VAL A 179 14.06 18.14 -4.78
C VAL A 179 13.80 19.47 -5.49
N GLU A 180 12.64 19.64 -6.10
CA GLU A 180 12.33 20.79 -6.98
C GLU A 180 11.42 21.85 -6.32
N ASN A 181 10.90 21.60 -5.13
CA ASN A 181 9.86 22.43 -4.49
C ASN A 181 8.61 22.54 -5.38
N ASP A 182 8.31 21.44 -6.10
CA ASP A 182 7.17 21.29 -6.99
C ASP A 182 6.09 20.46 -6.27
N ASP A 183 4.84 20.92 -6.29
CA ASP A 183 3.69 20.30 -5.64
C ASP A 183 2.72 19.63 -6.64
N ASP A 184 3.16 19.44 -7.88
CA ASP A 184 2.32 18.95 -8.98
C ASP A 184 1.68 17.57 -8.69
N LEU A 185 2.40 16.69 -7.98
CA LEU A 185 1.91 15.37 -7.57
C LEU A 185 1.24 15.34 -6.18
N LEU A 186 1.09 16.48 -5.50
CA LEU A 186 0.51 16.53 -4.16
C LEU A 186 -1.03 16.68 -4.12
N TYR A 187 -1.68 16.83 -5.31
CA TYR A 187 -3.11 17.12 -5.44
C TYR A 187 -3.79 16.24 -6.48
#